data_ec9d3ea7dcd6f11194f830821a83d184
#
_entry.id   ec9d3ea7dcd6f11194f830821a83d184
#
_cell.length_a   1.000
_cell.length_b   1.000
_cell.length_c   1.000
_cell.angle_alpha   90.00
_cell.angle_beta   90.00
_cell.angle_gamma   90.00
#
_symmetry.space_group_name_H-M   'P 1'
#
loop_
_entity.id
_entity.type
_entity.pdbx_description
1 polymer ?
#
loop_
_entity_poly.entity_id
_entity_poly.type
_entity_poly.pdbx_seq_one_letter_code
_entity_poly.pdbx_strand_id
1 'polypeptide(L)'
;MLKKTLWGLLALLVLLAAVVAINTVRKGSRQLPVEPLAPVAVDAAAVAARLAEAVRLQTLSSRDDAQLSADQFKALHALLQARFPRVHAALQREVVDDLSLLYTWKGADPQARPIMLMAHQDVVPVAPGTEGDWEVPPFAGEVKDGFIWGRGSWDDKGNLLSQMEAVEMLLASGYQPPRTIYLAYGADEEVGGARGARQIAALLQQRGVRLDFVLDEGLLVLEGLMPGIAKPTALIGVAE
;
A
#
# COMPACT_ATOMS: atom_id res chain seq x y z
N MET A 1 -3.91 -57.25 -5.88
CA MET A 1 -2.87 -56.21 -5.67
C MET A 1 -3.47 -54.82 -5.61
N LEU A 2 -4.23 -54.35 -6.60
CA LEU A 2 -4.79 -53.01 -6.69
C LEU A 2 -5.56 -52.53 -5.44
N LYS A 3 -6.47 -53.36 -4.86
CA LYS A 3 -7.20 -53.05 -3.65
C LYS A 3 -6.28 -52.80 -2.43
N LYS A 4 -5.21 -53.59 -2.26
CA LYS A 4 -4.27 -53.37 -1.15
C LYS A 4 -3.47 -52.10 -1.31
N THR A 5 -3.09 -51.74 -2.52
CA THR A 5 -2.42 -50.48 -2.84
C THR A 5 -3.36 -49.28 -2.56
N LEU A 6 -4.62 -49.39 -2.97
CA LEU A 6 -5.62 -48.34 -2.72
C LEU A 6 -5.86 -48.09 -1.22
N TRP A 7 -5.97 -49.16 -0.41
CA TRP A 7 -6.06 -49.06 1.03
C TRP A 7 -4.82 -48.49 1.68
N GLY A 8 -3.65 -48.79 1.17
CA GLY A 8 -2.38 -48.19 1.62
C GLY A 8 -2.31 -46.69 1.34
N LEU A 9 -2.72 -46.24 0.16
CA LEU A 9 -2.80 -44.83 -0.19
C LEU A 9 -3.83 -44.09 0.66
N LEU A 10 -5.00 -44.67 0.90
CA LEU A 10 -6.01 -44.06 1.76
C LEU A 10 -5.51 -43.91 3.20
N ALA A 11 -4.86 -44.93 3.76
CA ALA A 11 -4.27 -44.85 5.09
C ALA A 11 -3.20 -43.77 5.21
N LEU A 12 -2.36 -43.60 4.16
CA LEU A 12 -1.35 -42.55 4.11
C LEU A 12 -1.98 -41.15 4.07
N LEU A 13 -3.04 -40.97 3.28
CA LEU A 13 -3.80 -39.72 3.21
C LEU A 13 -4.45 -39.35 4.56
N VAL A 14 -5.05 -40.34 5.24
CA VAL A 14 -5.64 -40.13 6.55
C VAL A 14 -4.57 -39.77 7.59
N LEU A 15 -3.42 -40.45 7.55
CA LEU A 15 -2.31 -40.12 8.44
C LEU A 15 -1.78 -38.71 8.18
N LEU A 16 -1.60 -38.34 6.93
CA LEU A 16 -1.17 -36.99 6.55
C LEU A 16 -2.17 -35.93 7.04
N ALA A 17 -3.46 -36.15 6.80
CA ALA A 17 -4.51 -35.26 7.28
C ALA A 17 -4.50 -35.13 8.81
N ALA A 18 -4.32 -36.24 9.54
CA ALA A 18 -4.22 -36.24 10.99
C ALA A 18 -2.99 -35.45 11.48
N VAL A 19 -1.83 -35.63 10.85
CA VAL A 19 -0.60 -34.88 11.18
C VAL A 19 -0.78 -33.39 10.93
N VAL A 20 -1.37 -33.02 9.79
CA VAL A 20 -1.66 -31.62 9.49
C VAL A 20 -2.63 -31.02 10.51
N ALA A 21 -3.73 -31.71 10.83
CA ALA A 21 -4.70 -31.25 11.81
C ALA A 21 -4.07 -31.05 13.21
N ILE A 22 -3.30 -32.05 13.67
CA ILE A 22 -2.59 -31.97 14.97
C ILE A 22 -1.62 -30.81 14.99
N ASN A 23 -0.83 -30.61 13.93
CA ASN A 23 0.12 -29.52 13.85
C ASN A 23 -0.60 -28.15 13.82
N THR A 24 -1.72 -28.06 13.12
CA THR A 24 -2.53 -26.83 13.06
C THR A 24 -3.08 -26.47 14.45
N VAL A 25 -3.66 -27.43 15.16
CA VAL A 25 -4.19 -27.20 16.52
C VAL A 25 -3.07 -26.81 17.51
N ARG A 26 -1.89 -27.43 17.37
CA ARG A 26 -0.74 -27.14 18.24
C ARG A 26 -0.12 -25.77 18.02
N LYS A 27 -0.23 -25.19 16.82
CA LYS A 27 0.39 -23.89 16.53
C LYS A 27 -0.19 -22.72 17.29
N GLY A 28 -1.46 -22.77 17.66
CA GLY A 28 -2.14 -21.67 18.33
C GLY A 28 -2.20 -20.38 17.50
N SER A 29 -2.75 -19.32 18.06
CA SER A 29 -2.71 -17.99 17.45
C SER A 29 -1.37 -17.32 17.73
N ARG A 30 -0.80 -16.64 16.71
CA ARG A 30 0.36 -15.77 16.86
C ARG A 30 -0.05 -14.29 16.97
N GLN A 31 -1.35 -14.00 17.00
CA GLN A 31 -1.83 -12.65 17.19
C GLN A 31 -1.47 -12.16 18.59
N LEU A 32 -0.89 -10.98 18.65
CA LEU A 32 -0.64 -10.29 19.92
C LEU A 32 -1.97 -9.72 20.43
N PRO A 33 -2.37 -10.00 21.67
CA PRO A 33 -3.50 -9.31 22.28
C PRO A 33 -3.08 -7.86 22.52
N VAL A 34 -3.78 -6.93 21.88
CA VAL A 34 -3.57 -5.49 22.06
C VAL A 34 -4.89 -4.82 22.39
N GLU A 35 -4.84 -3.84 23.29
CA GLU A 35 -6.01 -2.99 23.54
C GLU A 35 -6.24 -2.07 22.34
N PRO A 36 -7.50 -1.90 21.91
CA PRO A 36 -7.83 -0.98 20.84
C PRO A 36 -7.44 0.45 21.21
N LEU A 37 -6.76 1.14 20.29
CA LEU A 37 -6.51 2.58 20.45
C LEU A 37 -7.82 3.35 20.27
N ALA A 38 -7.92 4.49 20.96
CA ALA A 38 -9.04 5.41 20.72
C ALA A 38 -9.03 5.86 19.26
N PRO A 39 -10.19 5.93 18.60
CA PRO A 39 -10.28 6.42 17.23
C PRO A 39 -9.73 7.85 17.13
N VAL A 40 -8.91 8.10 16.13
CA VAL A 40 -8.44 9.45 15.81
C VAL A 40 -9.53 10.16 15.02
N ALA A 41 -9.85 11.39 15.41
CA ALA A 41 -10.81 12.21 14.67
C ALA A 41 -10.21 12.61 13.32
N VAL A 42 -10.88 12.25 12.24
CA VAL A 42 -10.47 12.55 10.86
C VAL A 42 -11.59 13.37 10.20
N ASP A 43 -11.23 14.47 9.54
CA ASP A 43 -12.14 15.18 8.64
C ASP A 43 -12.31 14.37 7.35
N ALA A 44 -13.25 13.44 7.38
CA ALA A 44 -13.49 12.51 6.27
C ALA A 44 -13.86 13.25 4.96
N ALA A 45 -14.55 14.37 5.04
CA ALA A 45 -14.91 15.16 3.86
C ALA A 45 -13.68 15.79 3.21
N ALA A 46 -12.78 16.35 4.01
CA ALA A 46 -11.55 16.94 3.51
C ALA A 46 -10.60 15.86 2.93
N VAL A 47 -10.47 14.70 3.60
CA VAL A 47 -9.68 13.57 3.09
C VAL A 47 -10.26 13.07 1.75
N ALA A 48 -11.57 12.85 1.67
CA ALA A 48 -12.24 12.42 0.45
C ALA A 48 -12.03 13.42 -0.71
N ALA A 49 -12.12 14.72 -0.43
CA ALA A 49 -11.89 15.76 -1.44
C ALA A 49 -10.45 15.70 -2.00
N ARG A 50 -9.43 15.54 -1.14
CA ARG A 50 -8.03 15.44 -1.57
C ARG A 50 -7.77 14.19 -2.41
N LEU A 51 -8.30 13.04 -2.01
CA LEU A 51 -8.20 11.83 -2.81
C LEU A 51 -8.91 11.98 -4.15
N ALA A 52 -10.10 12.56 -4.16
CA ALA A 52 -10.84 12.86 -5.39
C ALA A 52 -10.05 13.76 -6.35
N GLU A 53 -9.32 14.77 -5.84
CA GLU A 53 -8.40 15.59 -6.65
C GLU A 53 -7.27 14.74 -7.25
N ALA A 54 -6.67 13.85 -6.48
CA ALA A 54 -5.61 12.96 -6.96
C ALA A 54 -6.11 11.96 -8.01
N VAL A 55 -7.32 11.42 -7.86
CA VAL A 55 -7.94 10.49 -8.82
C VAL A 55 -8.12 11.13 -10.20
N ARG A 56 -8.37 12.43 -10.27
CA ARG A 56 -8.51 13.16 -11.55
C ARG A 56 -7.23 13.22 -12.37
N LEU A 57 -6.09 13.00 -11.74
CA LEU A 57 -4.79 13.01 -12.43
C LEU A 57 -4.51 11.63 -13.02
N GLN A 58 -4.41 11.57 -14.34
CA GLN A 58 -4.25 10.32 -15.10
C GLN A 58 -2.77 9.92 -15.14
N THR A 59 -2.24 9.46 -14.04
CA THR A 59 -0.85 9.01 -13.90
C THR A 59 -0.65 7.62 -14.49
N LEU A 60 -0.86 7.47 -15.79
CA LEU A 60 -0.69 6.21 -16.49
C LEU A 60 0.78 5.88 -16.65
N SER A 61 1.18 4.67 -16.26
CA SER A 61 2.52 4.18 -16.52
C SER A 61 2.60 3.37 -17.81
N SER A 62 3.78 3.32 -18.40
CA SER A 62 4.06 2.52 -19.58
C SER A 62 5.44 1.88 -19.45
N ARG A 63 5.56 0.63 -19.88
CA ARG A 63 6.85 -0.05 -19.94
C ARG A 63 7.75 0.53 -21.02
N ASP A 64 7.15 0.92 -22.14
CA ASP A 64 7.87 1.34 -23.34
C ASP A 64 8.11 2.86 -23.40
N ASP A 65 7.24 3.65 -22.74
CA ASP A 65 7.34 5.11 -22.68
C ASP A 65 7.33 5.60 -21.23
N ALA A 66 8.52 5.90 -20.72
CA ALA A 66 8.69 6.42 -19.35
C ALA A 66 8.06 7.81 -19.13
N GLN A 67 7.77 8.53 -20.20
CA GLN A 67 7.25 9.92 -20.16
C GLN A 67 5.77 10.03 -20.55
N LEU A 68 5.08 8.90 -20.75
CA LEU A 68 3.68 8.86 -21.25
C LEU A 68 2.75 9.85 -20.54
N SER A 69 2.85 9.96 -19.23
CA SER A 69 1.99 10.84 -18.42
C SER A 69 2.81 11.72 -17.46
N ALA A 70 4.04 12.08 -17.82
CA ALA A 70 4.95 12.82 -16.95
C ALA A 70 4.34 14.10 -16.37
N ASP A 71 3.54 14.82 -17.16
CA ASP A 71 2.88 16.05 -16.70
C ASP A 71 1.81 15.75 -15.63
N GLN A 72 1.13 14.59 -15.71
CA GLN A 72 0.16 14.17 -14.70
C GLN A 72 0.85 13.76 -13.39
N PHE A 73 2.00 13.10 -13.44
CA PHE A 73 2.83 12.83 -12.26
C PHE A 73 3.32 14.13 -11.62
N LYS A 74 3.83 15.07 -12.40
CA LYS A 74 4.27 16.38 -11.89
C LYS A 74 3.11 17.17 -11.29
N ALA A 75 1.91 17.07 -11.88
CA ALA A 75 0.70 17.66 -11.31
C ALA A 75 0.32 17.00 -9.97
N LEU A 76 0.47 15.67 -9.85
CA LEU A 76 0.27 14.96 -8.59
C LEU A 76 1.29 15.42 -7.54
N HIS A 77 2.57 15.57 -7.90
CA HIS A 77 3.59 16.11 -6.98
C HIS A 77 3.25 17.52 -6.49
N ALA A 78 2.76 18.38 -7.38
CA ALA A 78 2.31 19.72 -7.01
C ALA A 78 1.07 19.69 -6.09
N LEU A 79 0.12 18.79 -6.37
CA LEU A 79 -1.03 18.57 -5.51
C LEU A 79 -0.62 18.13 -4.10
N LEU A 80 0.26 17.12 -3.99
CA LEU A 80 0.77 16.65 -2.71
C LEU A 80 1.45 17.79 -1.93
N GLN A 81 2.27 18.59 -2.61
CA GLN A 81 2.93 19.73 -1.98
C GLN A 81 1.94 20.78 -1.48
N ALA A 82 0.88 21.06 -2.23
CA ALA A 82 -0.13 22.05 -1.86
C ALA A 82 -1.04 21.55 -0.72
N ARG A 83 -1.36 20.26 -0.69
CA ARG A 83 -2.33 19.68 0.25
C ARG A 83 -1.72 19.18 1.55
N PHE A 84 -0.41 18.90 1.57
CA PHE A 84 0.34 18.39 2.72
C PHE A 84 1.54 19.29 3.07
N PRO A 85 1.29 20.56 3.46
CA PRO A 85 2.35 21.54 3.68
C PRO A 85 3.30 21.20 4.83
N ARG A 86 2.81 20.54 5.90
CA ARG A 86 3.67 20.13 7.03
C ARG A 86 4.60 19.01 6.63
N VAL A 87 4.10 18.03 5.86
CA VAL A 87 4.95 16.96 5.30
C VAL A 87 6.08 17.58 4.50
N HIS A 88 5.77 18.51 3.59
CA HIS A 88 6.78 19.14 2.73
C HIS A 88 7.71 20.12 3.46
N ALA A 89 7.30 20.63 4.62
CA ALA A 89 8.16 21.46 5.49
C ALA A 89 9.07 20.63 6.38
N ALA A 90 8.65 19.45 6.82
CA ALA A 90 9.33 18.65 7.83
C ALA A 90 10.14 17.48 7.26
N LEU A 91 9.69 16.88 6.16
CA LEU A 91 10.35 15.75 5.52
C LEU A 91 11.25 16.20 4.38
N GLN A 92 12.38 15.51 4.23
CA GLN A 92 13.21 15.67 3.03
C GLN A 92 12.53 14.90 1.88
N ARG A 93 12.18 15.61 0.80
CA ARG A 93 11.64 15.01 -0.43
C ARG A 93 12.71 14.91 -1.50
N GLU A 94 12.82 13.77 -2.14
CA GLU A 94 13.69 13.52 -3.28
C GLU A 94 12.85 12.95 -4.43
N VAL A 95 13.20 13.34 -5.65
CA VAL A 95 12.66 12.74 -6.88
C VAL A 95 13.67 11.72 -7.35
N VAL A 96 13.25 10.49 -7.53
CA VAL A 96 14.08 9.36 -7.97
C VAL A 96 13.63 8.95 -9.36
N ASP A 97 14.58 8.86 -10.28
CA ASP A 97 14.36 8.49 -11.68
C ASP A 97 13.18 9.28 -12.33
N ASP A 98 13.25 10.62 -12.21
CA ASP A 98 12.36 11.66 -12.75
C ASP A 98 10.97 11.75 -12.11
N LEU A 99 10.29 10.65 -11.76
CA LEU A 99 8.89 10.68 -11.38
C LEU A 99 8.56 10.00 -10.05
N SER A 100 9.45 9.15 -9.52
CA SER A 100 9.22 8.48 -8.23
C SER A 100 9.61 9.40 -7.06
N LEU A 101 8.93 9.26 -5.94
CA LEU A 101 9.16 10.10 -4.75
C LEU A 101 9.71 9.28 -3.60
N LEU A 102 10.72 9.81 -2.95
CA LEU A 102 11.22 9.32 -1.67
C LEU A 102 11.18 10.44 -0.64
N TYR A 103 10.39 10.25 0.41
CA TYR A 103 10.40 11.14 1.58
C TYR A 103 11.15 10.50 2.73
N THR A 104 11.93 11.32 3.42
CA THR A 104 12.66 10.91 4.63
C THR A 104 12.16 11.71 5.83
N TRP A 105 11.46 11.05 6.75
CA TRP A 105 11.11 11.60 8.04
C TRP A 105 12.12 11.13 9.08
N LYS A 106 13.04 12.01 9.46
CA LYS A 106 14.13 11.67 10.39
C LYS A 106 13.57 11.36 11.78
N GLY A 107 13.99 10.23 12.32
CA GLY A 107 13.69 9.82 13.69
C GLY A 107 14.54 10.51 14.73
N ALA A 108 14.10 10.47 15.98
CA ALA A 108 14.83 11.00 17.12
C ALA A 108 16.11 10.19 17.44
N ASP A 109 16.07 8.86 17.23
CA ASP A 109 17.21 7.98 17.40
C ASP A 109 17.83 7.61 16.04
N PRO A 110 19.02 8.14 15.70
CA PRO A 110 19.69 7.81 14.43
C PRO A 110 20.26 6.38 14.40
N GLN A 111 20.31 5.68 15.52
CA GLN A 111 20.79 4.29 15.59
C GLN A 111 19.67 3.28 15.42
N ALA A 112 18.41 3.68 15.60
CA ALA A 112 17.27 2.82 15.39
C ALA A 112 17.14 2.50 13.89
N ARG A 113 16.98 1.21 13.58
CA ARG A 113 16.76 0.78 12.19
C ARG A 113 15.51 1.45 11.63
N PRO A 114 15.60 2.09 10.46
CA PRO A 114 14.47 2.76 9.84
C PRO A 114 13.43 1.76 9.32
N ILE A 115 12.24 2.24 9.09
CA ILE A 115 11.16 1.52 8.39
C ILE A 115 10.82 2.23 7.10
N MET A 116 10.15 1.51 6.19
CA MET A 116 9.64 2.09 4.95
C MET A 116 8.17 1.74 4.77
N LEU A 117 7.39 2.75 4.42
CA LEU A 117 6.02 2.62 3.94
C LEU A 117 6.04 2.85 2.44
N MET A 118 5.42 1.95 1.70
CA MET A 118 5.37 2.03 0.24
C MET A 118 3.95 2.29 -0.25
N ALA A 119 3.88 2.87 -1.41
CA ALA A 119 2.69 3.03 -2.22
C ALA A 119 3.15 3.36 -3.65
N HIS A 120 2.22 3.39 -4.61
CA HIS A 120 2.58 3.84 -5.95
C HIS A 120 1.64 4.95 -6.46
N GLN A 121 2.16 5.70 -7.40
CA GLN A 121 1.51 6.88 -7.96
C GLN A 121 0.74 6.57 -9.24
N ASP A 122 1.22 5.55 -9.97
CA ASP A 122 0.68 5.18 -11.27
C ASP A 122 -0.61 4.37 -11.14
N VAL A 123 -1.30 4.28 -12.25
CA VAL A 123 -2.56 3.53 -12.39
C VAL A 123 -2.60 2.83 -13.74
N VAL A 124 -3.26 1.69 -13.81
CA VAL A 124 -3.53 1.02 -15.09
C VAL A 124 -4.50 1.84 -15.96
N PRO A 125 -4.38 1.76 -17.29
CA PRO A 125 -5.34 2.39 -18.20
C PRO A 125 -6.74 1.77 -18.05
N VAL A 126 -7.75 2.51 -18.52
CA VAL A 126 -9.06 1.94 -18.79
C VAL A 126 -8.96 1.04 -20.02
N ALA A 127 -9.45 -0.19 -19.93
CA ALA A 127 -9.40 -1.10 -21.05
C ALA A 127 -10.23 -0.54 -22.23
N PRO A 128 -9.67 -0.47 -23.43
CA PRO A 128 -10.39 0.08 -24.58
C PRO A 128 -11.74 -0.62 -24.80
N GLY A 129 -12.81 0.16 -24.98
CA GLY A 129 -14.17 -0.33 -25.18
C GLY A 129 -14.96 -0.62 -23.91
N THR A 130 -14.38 -0.41 -22.72
CA THR A 130 -15.06 -0.57 -21.42
C THR A 130 -15.38 0.77 -20.74
N GLU A 131 -15.16 1.88 -21.42
CA GLU A 131 -15.37 3.23 -20.85
C GLU A 131 -16.83 3.45 -20.45
N GLY A 132 -17.76 2.83 -21.19
CA GLY A 132 -19.20 2.88 -20.93
C GLY A 132 -19.70 1.95 -19.82
N ASP A 133 -18.86 1.03 -19.33
CA ASP A 133 -19.21 0.08 -18.27
C ASP A 133 -19.03 0.71 -16.87
N TRP A 134 -18.42 1.88 -16.80
CA TRP A 134 -18.20 2.59 -15.54
C TRP A 134 -19.47 3.37 -15.14
N GLU A 135 -19.90 3.19 -13.90
CA GLU A 135 -21.02 3.95 -13.32
C GLU A 135 -20.73 5.46 -13.20
N VAL A 136 -19.45 5.79 -12.98
CA VAL A 136 -18.91 7.16 -12.95
C VAL A 136 -17.71 7.21 -13.88
N PRO A 137 -17.47 8.28 -14.64
CA PRO A 137 -16.29 8.35 -15.50
C PRO A 137 -14.99 8.03 -14.74
N PRO A 138 -14.11 7.17 -15.30
CA PRO A 138 -12.99 6.56 -14.57
C PRO A 138 -12.06 7.53 -13.83
N PHE A 139 -11.93 8.75 -14.30
CA PHE A 139 -11.08 9.79 -13.70
C PHE A 139 -11.87 11.01 -13.21
N ALA A 140 -13.17 10.85 -12.94
CA ALA A 140 -13.98 11.96 -12.42
C ALA A 140 -13.61 12.32 -10.98
N GLY A 141 -13.15 11.34 -10.18
CA GLY A 141 -12.92 11.54 -8.76
C GLY A 141 -14.18 12.06 -8.08
N GLU A 142 -15.32 11.39 -8.31
CA GLU A 142 -16.61 11.77 -7.75
C GLU A 142 -16.75 11.21 -6.34
N VAL A 143 -17.19 12.04 -5.41
CA VAL A 143 -17.56 11.60 -4.06
C VAL A 143 -19.07 11.46 -4.01
N LYS A 144 -19.55 10.23 -4.00
CA LYS A 144 -20.97 9.89 -4.13
C LYS A 144 -21.30 8.64 -3.32
N ASP A 145 -22.44 8.64 -2.65
CA ASP A 145 -22.98 7.48 -1.92
C ASP A 145 -22.02 6.87 -0.87
N GLY A 146 -21.17 7.70 -0.27
CA GLY A 146 -20.17 7.27 0.73
C GLY A 146 -18.88 6.69 0.14
N PHE A 147 -18.69 6.75 -1.18
CA PHE A 147 -17.52 6.27 -1.90
C PHE A 147 -16.80 7.39 -2.65
N ILE A 148 -15.54 7.18 -2.91
CA ILE A 148 -14.73 7.98 -3.83
C ILE A 148 -14.55 7.13 -5.10
N TRP A 149 -15.21 7.55 -6.17
CA TRP A 149 -15.26 6.80 -7.40
C TRP A 149 -14.13 7.20 -8.34
N GLY A 150 -13.45 6.21 -8.88
CA GLY A 150 -12.50 6.40 -9.96
C GLY A 150 -11.31 5.45 -9.95
N ARG A 151 -10.60 5.38 -11.06
CA ARG A 151 -9.36 4.62 -11.22
C ARG A 151 -8.30 5.17 -10.26
N GLY A 152 -7.68 4.29 -9.48
CA GLY A 152 -6.67 4.68 -8.49
C GLY A 152 -7.22 5.15 -7.15
N SER A 153 -8.56 5.19 -6.95
CA SER A 153 -9.13 5.53 -5.64
C SER A 153 -8.81 4.48 -4.56
N TRP A 154 -8.59 3.25 -4.99
CA TRP A 154 -8.13 2.14 -4.16
C TRP A 154 -6.66 1.86 -4.45
N ASP A 155 -6.33 1.46 -5.66
CA ASP A 155 -5.04 1.03 -6.13
C ASP A 155 -4.38 2.12 -7.00
N ASP A 156 -3.37 2.89 -6.49
CA ASP A 156 -2.91 2.87 -5.10
C ASP A 156 -2.86 4.29 -4.49
N LYS A 157 -3.48 5.29 -5.14
CA LYS A 157 -3.56 6.66 -4.60
C LYS A 157 -4.30 6.72 -3.26
N GLY A 158 -5.21 5.77 -3.02
CA GLY A 158 -5.88 5.62 -1.74
C GLY A 158 -4.90 5.38 -0.60
N ASN A 159 -3.98 4.43 -0.76
CA ASN A 159 -2.93 4.14 0.21
C ASN A 159 -1.92 5.30 0.31
N LEU A 160 -1.45 5.83 -0.84
CA LEU A 160 -0.53 6.96 -0.87
C LEU A 160 -1.07 8.17 -0.07
N LEU A 161 -2.31 8.59 -0.37
CA LEU A 161 -2.92 9.73 0.33
C LEU A 161 -3.20 9.41 1.81
N SER A 162 -3.58 8.18 2.14
CA SER A 162 -3.77 7.78 3.54
C SER A 162 -2.48 7.92 4.36
N GLN A 163 -1.34 7.55 3.78
CA GLN A 163 -0.03 7.75 4.42
C GLN A 163 0.29 9.23 4.58
N MET A 164 0.06 10.04 3.54
CA MET A 164 0.29 11.50 3.60
C MET A 164 -0.61 12.18 4.64
N GLU A 165 -1.89 11.80 4.71
CA GLU A 165 -2.84 12.30 5.73
C GLU A 165 -2.38 11.94 7.15
N ALA A 166 -1.98 10.69 7.37
CA ALA A 166 -1.51 10.24 8.67
C ALA A 166 -0.26 11.02 9.12
N VAL A 167 0.71 11.23 8.23
CA VAL A 167 1.93 11.98 8.55
C VAL A 167 1.60 13.46 8.78
N GLU A 168 0.74 14.09 7.97
CA GLU A 168 0.32 15.48 8.15
C GLU A 168 -0.36 15.69 9.52
N MET A 169 -1.22 14.75 9.93
CA MET A 169 -1.90 14.77 11.24
C MET A 169 -0.90 14.56 12.40
N LEU A 170 0.02 13.62 12.27
CA LEU A 170 1.05 13.37 13.27
C LEU A 170 1.96 14.60 13.46
N LEU A 171 2.37 15.23 12.37
CA LEU A 171 3.13 16.47 12.41
C LEU A 171 2.35 17.62 13.05
N ALA A 172 1.05 17.71 12.75
CA ALA A 172 0.17 18.71 13.38
C ALA A 172 0.05 18.52 14.90
N SER A 173 0.15 17.28 15.39
CA SER A 173 0.17 16.97 16.84
C SER A 173 1.53 17.18 17.51
N GLY A 174 2.57 17.53 16.74
CA GLY A 174 3.95 17.65 17.25
C GLY A 174 4.65 16.30 17.44
N TYR A 175 4.10 15.22 16.86
CA TYR A 175 4.72 13.91 16.96
C TYR A 175 6.08 13.86 16.26
N GLN A 176 7.07 13.28 16.92
CA GLN A 176 8.37 12.94 16.36
C GLN A 176 8.55 11.43 16.39
N PRO A 177 8.82 10.78 15.24
CA PRO A 177 9.03 9.35 15.22
C PRO A 177 10.32 8.96 15.96
N PRO A 178 10.33 7.85 16.72
CA PRO A 178 11.54 7.39 17.40
C PRO A 178 12.61 6.91 16.42
N ARG A 179 12.23 6.44 15.26
CA ARG A 179 13.10 5.94 14.17
C ARG A 179 12.80 6.66 12.87
N THR A 180 13.75 6.70 11.96
CA THR A 180 13.51 7.26 10.62
C THR A 180 12.45 6.46 9.88
N ILE A 181 11.52 7.15 9.22
CA ILE A 181 10.49 6.58 8.37
C ILE A 181 10.74 7.07 6.94
N TYR A 182 10.84 6.14 6.02
CA TYR A 182 10.84 6.43 4.59
C TYR A 182 9.42 6.25 4.04
N LEU A 183 8.97 7.19 3.18
CA LEU A 183 7.78 7.00 2.37
C LEU A 183 8.28 6.90 0.92
N ALA A 184 8.01 5.78 0.28
CA ALA A 184 8.49 5.48 -1.07
C ALA A 184 7.32 5.31 -2.02
N TYR A 185 7.19 6.22 -2.98
CA TYR A 185 6.08 6.26 -3.92
C TYR A 185 6.58 6.06 -5.35
N GLY A 186 6.51 4.82 -5.84
CA GLY A 186 6.89 4.44 -7.19
C GLY A 186 6.00 5.09 -8.26
N ALA A 187 6.52 5.25 -9.46
CA ALA A 187 5.79 5.82 -10.58
C ALA A 187 5.54 4.82 -11.72
N ASP A 188 5.85 3.52 -11.51
CA ASP A 188 5.77 2.49 -12.54
C ASP A 188 5.53 1.09 -11.94
N GLU A 189 4.80 1.00 -10.82
CA GLU A 189 4.52 -0.28 -10.16
C GLU A 189 3.75 -1.21 -11.10
N GLU A 190 2.68 -0.72 -11.72
CA GLU A 190 1.76 -1.42 -12.61
C GLU A 190 2.45 -2.02 -13.88
N VAL A 191 3.69 -1.60 -14.13
CA VAL A 191 4.50 -2.12 -15.23
C VAL A 191 5.82 -2.75 -14.76
N GLY A 192 5.96 -3.00 -13.44
CA GLY A 192 7.02 -3.81 -12.83
C GLY A 192 8.10 -3.05 -12.06
N GLY A 193 7.90 -1.76 -11.73
CA GLY A 193 8.67 -1.00 -10.73
C GLY A 193 10.15 -0.77 -11.05
N ALA A 194 10.54 -0.84 -12.31
CA ALA A 194 11.96 -0.77 -12.70
C ALA A 194 12.58 0.61 -12.48
N ARG A 195 11.77 1.67 -12.65
CA ARG A 195 12.14 3.08 -12.50
C ARG A 195 11.75 3.65 -11.12
N GLY A 196 10.80 3.00 -10.45
CA GLY A 196 10.32 3.37 -9.12
C GLY A 196 10.99 2.59 -8.00
N ALA A 197 10.32 1.56 -7.51
CA ALA A 197 10.74 0.82 -6.32
C ALA A 197 12.18 0.29 -6.42
N ARG A 198 12.60 -0.22 -7.59
CA ARG A 198 13.97 -0.71 -7.81
C ARG A 198 15.02 0.39 -7.68
N GLN A 199 14.77 1.59 -8.23
CA GLN A 199 15.71 2.70 -8.14
C GLN A 199 15.78 3.27 -6.72
N ILE A 200 14.64 3.36 -6.03
CA ILE A 200 14.61 3.73 -4.61
C ILE A 200 15.40 2.73 -3.76
N ALA A 201 15.19 1.42 -3.98
CA ALA A 201 15.93 0.38 -3.28
C ALA A 201 17.45 0.48 -3.54
N ALA A 202 17.87 0.68 -4.79
CA ALA A 202 19.26 0.86 -5.15
C ALA A 202 19.88 2.09 -4.48
N LEU A 203 19.15 3.21 -4.45
CA LEU A 203 19.57 4.44 -3.78
C LEU A 203 19.78 4.22 -2.28
N LEU A 204 18.83 3.58 -1.60
CA LEU A 204 18.93 3.29 -0.17
C LEU A 204 20.07 2.29 0.12
N GLN A 205 20.26 1.30 -0.73
CA GLN A 205 21.39 0.36 -0.64
C GLN A 205 22.75 1.07 -0.78
N GLN A 206 22.89 1.99 -1.75
CA GLN A 206 24.11 2.81 -1.91
C GLN A 206 24.40 3.69 -0.67
N ARG A 207 23.35 4.13 0.02
CA ARG A 207 23.44 4.88 1.28
C ARG A 207 23.71 4.00 2.51
N GLY A 208 23.79 2.68 2.34
CA GLY A 208 24.00 1.74 3.43
C GLY A 208 22.80 1.60 4.37
N VAL A 209 21.60 1.99 3.93
CA VAL A 209 20.37 1.90 4.71
C VAL A 209 19.96 0.45 4.87
N ARG A 210 19.71 0.04 6.12
CA ARG A 210 19.17 -1.28 6.46
C ARG A 210 17.84 -1.09 7.15
N LEU A 211 16.77 -1.42 6.47
CA LEU A 211 15.41 -1.33 6.99
C LEU A 211 15.15 -2.40 8.05
N ASP A 212 14.30 -2.10 9.01
CA ASP A 212 13.76 -3.06 9.97
C ASP A 212 12.64 -3.88 9.32
N PHE A 213 11.72 -3.17 8.68
CA PHE A 213 10.71 -3.78 7.81
C PHE A 213 10.25 -2.78 6.75
N VAL A 214 9.56 -3.31 5.75
CA VAL A 214 8.83 -2.55 4.73
C VAL A 214 7.36 -2.92 4.87
N LEU A 215 6.48 -1.93 4.82
CA LEU A 215 5.04 -2.10 4.68
C LEU A 215 4.63 -1.56 3.33
N ASP A 216 4.09 -2.44 2.51
CA ASP A 216 3.61 -2.16 1.17
C ASP A 216 2.10 -2.39 1.10
N GLU A 217 1.50 -2.14 -0.04
CA GLU A 217 0.12 -2.55 -0.30
C GLU A 217 -0.02 -4.08 -0.20
N GLY A 218 -1.25 -4.57 -0.14
CA GLY A 218 -1.42 -6.00 0.00
C GLY A 218 -2.85 -6.47 -0.12
N LEU A 219 -3.15 -7.51 0.66
CA LEU A 219 -4.41 -8.21 0.62
C LEU A 219 -5.52 -7.44 1.36
N LEU A 220 -6.75 -7.87 1.14
CA LEU A 220 -7.96 -7.21 1.61
C LEU A 220 -8.25 -7.51 3.09
N VAL A 221 -9.01 -6.62 3.73
CA VAL A 221 -9.76 -6.94 4.94
C VAL A 221 -11.08 -7.59 4.51
N LEU A 222 -11.26 -8.86 4.88
CA LEU A 222 -12.43 -9.65 4.51
C LEU A 222 -13.33 -9.87 5.70
N GLU A 223 -14.64 -9.84 5.50
CA GLU A 223 -15.63 -10.17 6.51
C GLU A 223 -16.58 -11.25 5.97
N GLY A 224 -16.72 -12.34 6.72
CA GLY A 224 -17.64 -13.44 6.40
C GLY A 224 -17.29 -14.26 5.15
N LEU A 225 -16.16 -14.01 4.49
CA LEU A 225 -15.72 -14.73 3.27
C LEU A 225 -14.85 -15.94 3.58
N MET A 226 -14.22 -15.99 4.76
CA MET A 226 -13.36 -17.11 5.14
C MET A 226 -14.16 -18.13 5.98
N PRO A 227 -14.19 -19.41 5.57
CA PRO A 227 -14.88 -20.44 6.33
C PRO A 227 -14.39 -20.51 7.79
N GLY A 228 -15.31 -20.43 8.74
CA GLY A 228 -15.01 -20.49 10.18
C GLY A 228 -14.50 -19.19 10.80
N ILE A 229 -14.36 -18.11 10.03
CA ILE A 229 -13.97 -16.78 10.52
C ILE A 229 -15.09 -15.78 10.22
N ALA A 230 -15.81 -15.39 11.26
CA ALA A 230 -16.96 -14.48 11.14
C ALA A 230 -16.61 -12.99 11.32
N LYS A 231 -15.45 -12.70 11.92
CA LYS A 231 -15.02 -11.32 12.20
C LYS A 231 -14.21 -10.74 11.02
N PRO A 232 -14.20 -9.42 10.88
CA PRO A 232 -13.30 -8.76 9.94
C PRO A 232 -11.87 -9.25 10.14
N THR A 233 -11.23 -9.68 9.06
CA THR A 233 -9.91 -10.32 9.09
C THR A 233 -9.04 -9.68 8.02
N ALA A 234 -7.96 -9.04 8.44
CA ALA A 234 -6.93 -8.55 7.53
C ALA A 234 -6.06 -9.74 7.07
N LEU A 235 -5.93 -9.90 5.77
CA LEU A 235 -4.96 -10.82 5.19
C LEU A 235 -3.64 -10.05 5.01
N ILE A 236 -2.57 -10.57 5.60
CA ILE A 236 -1.25 -9.95 5.52
C ILE A 236 -0.32 -10.92 4.82
N GLY A 237 0.22 -10.51 3.67
CA GLY A 237 1.32 -11.19 3.03
C GLY A 237 2.62 -10.91 3.80
N VAL A 238 3.44 -11.93 3.98
CA VAL A 238 4.76 -11.81 4.61
C VAL A 238 5.79 -12.37 3.65
N ALA A 239 6.82 -11.59 3.35
CA ALA A 239 7.98 -11.99 2.55
C ALA A 239 9.28 -11.66 3.30
N GLU A 240 10.32 -12.50 3.11
CA GLU A 240 11.68 -12.33 3.66
C GLU A 240 12.71 -12.18 2.53
#